data_ab4ee2efacca285cd257f33cdd80ff24
#
_entry.id   ab4ee2efacca285cd257f33cdd80ff24
#
_cell.length_a   1.000
_cell.length_b   1.000
_cell.length_c   1.000
_cell.angle_alpha   90.00
_cell.angle_beta   90.00
_cell.angle_gamma   90.00
#
_symmetry.space_group_name_H-M   'P 1'
#
loop_
_entity.id
_entity.type
_entity.pdbx_description
1 polymer ?
#
loop_
_entity_poly.entity_id
_entity_poly.type
_entity_poly.pdbx_seq_one_letter_code
_entity_poly.pdbx_strand_id
1 'polypeptide(L)'
;MEYKSTLNMSKSGFPMRAGLPKREPEMLQHWYDMDLYHEMLKKNDGKPRFSLHDGPPFSNGDIHMGHALNKALKDFIIRSYAMRGYYTPYIPGWDNHGMPIESAIIKEQKLNHKAMSIADFRSACHDYAQKYIDRQMAGFKRMGVMGDWEHPYKTMNPSFEAEEVKVFGEMYKKGYIYKGLKPVYWCYHDETALAEAEIEYQDDPCTTVYVKFPMNDDLGKLGHLDKSKLFLSLIHI
;
A
#
# COMPACT_ATOMS: atom_id res chain seq x y z
N MET A 1 -0.23 -48.30 42.03
CA MET A 1 0.84 -48.61 41.04
C MET A 1 1.24 -47.31 40.40
N GLU A 2 2.54 -46.99 40.42
CA GLU A 2 3.05 -45.78 39.80
C GLU A 2 3.51 -46.12 38.38
N TYR A 3 2.74 -45.73 37.37
CA TYR A 3 3.01 -46.08 35.98
C TYR A 3 4.02 -45.13 35.28
N LYS A 4 4.60 -44.18 36.01
CA LYS A 4 5.57 -43.20 35.44
C LYS A 4 6.80 -43.88 34.82
N SER A 5 7.25 -45.00 35.37
CA SER A 5 8.41 -45.74 34.88
C SER A 5 8.16 -46.52 33.58
N THR A 6 6.88 -46.73 33.21
CA THR A 6 6.49 -47.46 31.99
C THR A 6 6.18 -46.57 30.80
N LEU A 7 6.24 -45.25 30.99
CA LEU A 7 5.99 -44.28 29.94
C LEU A 7 7.25 -44.07 29.08
N ASN A 8 7.17 -44.48 27.82
CA ASN A 8 8.20 -44.18 26.82
C ASN A 8 8.08 -42.70 26.36
N MET A 9 8.50 -41.79 27.22
CA MET A 9 8.57 -40.38 26.88
C MET A 9 9.86 -40.07 26.11
N SER A 10 9.74 -39.36 25.02
CA SER A 10 10.90 -38.86 24.29
C SER A 10 11.76 -37.96 25.20
N LYS A 11 13.04 -38.32 25.35
CA LYS A 11 14.03 -37.49 26.03
C LYS A 11 14.61 -36.44 25.05
N SER A 12 13.77 -35.53 24.59
CA SER A 12 14.16 -34.44 23.70
C SER A 12 14.71 -33.27 24.51
N GLY A 13 15.75 -32.63 24.03
CA GLY A 13 16.25 -31.33 24.55
C GLY A 13 15.31 -30.15 24.23
N PHE A 14 14.25 -30.40 23.46
CA PHE A 14 13.26 -29.36 23.18
C PHE A 14 12.39 -29.08 24.42
N PRO A 15 12.24 -27.80 24.80
CA PRO A 15 11.41 -27.44 25.95
C PRO A 15 9.94 -27.78 25.66
N MET A 16 9.24 -28.29 26.65
CA MET A 16 7.81 -28.64 26.58
C MET A 16 6.90 -27.45 26.24
N ARG A 17 7.34 -26.23 26.57
CA ARG A 17 6.65 -24.97 26.24
C ARG A 17 7.52 -24.18 25.31
N ALA A 18 6.95 -23.71 24.21
CA ALA A 18 7.69 -22.92 23.22
C ALA A 18 8.24 -21.61 23.82
N GLY A 19 7.46 -20.91 24.68
CA GLY A 19 7.88 -19.68 25.35
C GLY A 19 8.30 -18.57 24.37
N LEU A 20 7.71 -18.54 23.17
CA LEU A 20 8.12 -17.69 22.06
C LEU A 20 8.27 -16.22 22.42
N PRO A 21 7.38 -15.57 23.19
CA PRO A 21 7.55 -14.16 23.52
C PRO A 21 8.86 -13.81 24.22
N LYS A 22 9.46 -14.78 24.93
CA LYS A 22 10.77 -14.60 25.60
C LYS A 22 11.93 -15.03 24.72
N ARG A 23 11.77 -16.10 23.96
CA ARG A 23 12.87 -16.70 23.15
C ARG A 23 13.10 -15.98 21.82
N GLU A 24 12.04 -15.51 21.18
CA GLU A 24 12.17 -14.84 19.88
C GLU A 24 13.08 -13.60 19.92
N PRO A 25 12.99 -12.70 20.91
CA PRO A 25 13.93 -11.57 20.98
C PRO A 25 15.40 -11.99 21.05
N GLU A 26 15.72 -13.05 21.81
CA GLU A 26 17.08 -13.59 21.91
C GLU A 26 17.54 -14.20 20.59
N MET A 27 16.65 -14.93 19.90
CA MET A 27 16.94 -15.51 18.57
C MET A 27 17.16 -14.41 17.54
N LEU A 28 16.32 -13.37 17.53
CA LEU A 28 16.46 -12.24 16.62
C LEU A 28 17.78 -11.49 16.85
N GLN A 29 18.13 -11.25 18.11
CA GLN A 29 19.41 -10.60 18.44
C GLN A 29 20.59 -11.43 17.92
N HIS A 30 20.55 -12.74 18.11
CA HIS A 30 21.58 -13.63 17.57
C HIS A 30 21.67 -13.56 16.03
N TRP A 31 20.54 -13.49 15.32
CA TRP A 31 20.53 -13.34 13.85
C TRP A 31 21.10 -12.00 13.39
N TYR A 32 20.85 -10.91 14.13
CA TYR A 32 21.45 -9.61 13.84
C TYR A 32 22.95 -9.58 14.16
N ASP A 33 23.38 -10.17 15.28
CA ASP A 33 24.79 -10.22 15.66
C ASP A 33 25.66 -10.99 14.65
N MET A 34 25.09 -12.00 14.01
CA MET A 34 25.76 -12.76 12.94
C MET A 34 25.51 -12.22 11.52
N ASP A 35 24.78 -11.12 11.39
CA ASP A 35 24.39 -10.51 10.10
C ASP A 35 23.79 -11.54 9.12
N LEU A 36 22.86 -12.34 9.62
CA LEU A 36 22.35 -13.53 8.92
C LEU A 36 21.84 -13.22 7.51
N TYR A 37 21.20 -12.06 7.29
CA TYR A 37 20.69 -11.68 5.98
C TYR A 37 21.81 -11.54 4.95
N HIS A 38 22.86 -10.79 5.24
CA HIS A 38 23.97 -10.61 4.32
C HIS A 38 24.82 -11.87 4.15
N GLU A 39 25.02 -12.66 5.21
CA GLU A 39 25.70 -13.96 5.10
C GLU A 39 24.91 -14.96 4.22
N MET A 40 23.58 -14.92 4.27
CA MET A 40 22.74 -15.71 3.36
C MET A 40 22.90 -15.27 1.90
N LEU A 41 22.92 -13.97 1.64
CA LEU A 41 23.17 -13.42 0.30
C LEU A 41 24.56 -13.77 -0.21
N LYS A 42 25.57 -13.58 0.61
CA LYS A 42 26.97 -13.90 0.30
C LYS A 42 27.20 -15.37 -0.03
N LYS A 43 26.57 -16.27 0.74
CA LYS A 43 26.59 -17.71 0.48
C LYS A 43 26.05 -18.08 -0.89
N ASN A 44 25.06 -17.34 -1.37
CA ASN A 44 24.40 -17.58 -2.64
C ASN A 44 24.85 -16.61 -3.76
N ASP A 45 25.90 -15.87 -3.53
CA ASP A 45 26.44 -14.97 -4.55
C ASP A 45 26.86 -15.76 -5.82
N GLY A 46 26.61 -15.16 -6.99
CA GLY A 46 26.82 -15.81 -8.29
C GLY A 46 25.85 -16.94 -8.65
N LYS A 47 24.88 -17.26 -7.79
CA LYS A 47 23.80 -18.22 -8.07
C LYS A 47 22.64 -17.57 -8.85
N PRO A 48 21.75 -18.36 -9.45
CA PRO A 48 20.56 -17.82 -10.10
C PRO A 48 19.80 -16.90 -9.16
N ARG A 49 19.44 -15.72 -9.67
CA ARG A 49 18.73 -14.71 -8.88
C ARG A 49 17.24 -15.01 -8.84
N PHE A 50 16.64 -14.93 -7.67
CA PHE A 50 15.21 -14.85 -7.46
C PHE A 50 14.88 -13.54 -6.76
N SER A 51 14.11 -12.66 -7.39
CA SER A 51 13.69 -11.38 -6.84
C SER A 51 12.20 -11.38 -6.61
N LEU A 52 11.79 -11.07 -5.39
CA LEU A 52 10.40 -10.83 -5.02
C LEU A 52 10.24 -9.34 -4.76
N HIS A 53 9.39 -8.68 -5.55
CA HIS A 53 9.07 -7.27 -5.33
C HIS A 53 8.13 -7.14 -4.13
N ASP A 54 8.44 -6.20 -3.25
CA ASP A 54 7.56 -5.89 -2.12
C ASP A 54 6.40 -5.00 -2.60
N GLY A 55 5.15 -5.46 -2.44
CA GLY A 55 4.00 -4.57 -2.48
C GLY A 55 4.01 -3.74 -1.21
N PRO A 56 4.30 -2.44 -1.31
CA PRO A 56 4.60 -1.62 -0.14
C PRO A 56 3.33 -1.30 0.65
N PRO A 57 3.36 -1.36 1.99
CA PRO A 57 2.27 -0.87 2.81
C PRO A 57 2.22 0.66 2.79
N PHE A 58 1.04 1.22 3.04
CA PHE A 58 0.90 2.63 3.36
C PHE A 58 1.51 2.94 4.73
N SER A 59 2.19 4.08 4.83
CA SER A 59 2.78 4.57 6.10
C SER A 59 1.79 5.46 6.88
N ASN A 60 0.58 4.96 7.11
CA ASN A 60 -0.54 5.72 7.69
C ASN A 60 -1.06 5.18 9.02
N GLY A 61 -0.38 4.22 9.62
CA GLY A 61 -0.78 3.60 10.87
C GLY A 61 0.12 2.44 11.30
N ASP A 62 -0.21 1.82 12.41
CA ASP A 62 0.50 0.64 12.90
C ASP A 62 0.24 -0.59 12.02
N ILE A 63 1.12 -1.59 12.12
CA ILE A 63 0.91 -2.87 11.46
C ILE A 63 -0.33 -3.58 12.03
N HIS A 64 -1.06 -4.24 11.15
CA HIS A 64 -2.20 -5.11 11.49
C HIS A 64 -1.97 -6.53 10.97
N MET A 65 -2.88 -7.45 11.28
CA MET A 65 -2.74 -8.86 10.90
C MET A 65 -2.56 -9.08 9.39
N GLY A 66 -3.16 -8.25 8.54
CA GLY A 66 -2.96 -8.30 7.09
C GLY A 66 -1.51 -7.99 6.70
N HIS A 67 -0.89 -6.98 7.31
CA HIS A 67 0.54 -6.70 7.13
C HIS A 67 1.41 -7.86 7.61
N ALA A 68 1.09 -8.42 8.78
CA ALA A 68 1.83 -9.56 9.33
C ALA A 68 1.77 -10.78 8.41
N LEU A 69 0.59 -11.14 7.92
CA LEU A 69 0.40 -12.24 6.99
C LEU A 69 1.17 -12.02 5.69
N ASN A 70 1.04 -10.82 5.09
CA ASN A 70 1.71 -10.50 3.84
C ASN A 70 3.24 -10.62 3.96
N LYS A 71 3.81 -10.01 4.99
CA LYS A 71 5.28 -10.03 5.20
C LYS A 71 5.79 -11.41 5.57
N ALA A 72 5.06 -12.18 6.39
CA ALA A 72 5.43 -13.55 6.73
C ALA A 72 5.43 -14.48 5.50
N LEU A 73 4.42 -14.39 4.63
CA LEU A 73 4.37 -15.18 3.39
C LEU A 73 5.52 -14.84 2.45
N LYS A 74 5.85 -13.56 2.29
CA LYS A 74 7.00 -13.13 1.49
C LYS A 74 8.31 -13.66 2.07
N ASP A 75 8.49 -13.57 3.39
CA ASP A 75 9.67 -14.07 4.07
C ASP A 75 9.84 -15.59 3.91
N PHE A 76 8.75 -16.35 3.98
CA PHE A 76 8.78 -17.80 3.70
C PHE A 76 9.25 -18.11 2.29
N ILE A 77 8.77 -17.36 1.30
CA ILE A 77 9.18 -17.53 -0.10
C ILE A 77 10.67 -17.21 -0.24
N ILE A 78 11.12 -16.05 0.23
CA ILE A 78 12.52 -15.62 0.14
C ILE A 78 13.46 -16.63 0.80
N ARG A 79 13.16 -17.06 2.02
CA ARG A 79 13.97 -18.06 2.74
C ARG A 79 13.96 -19.43 2.04
N SER A 80 12.81 -19.85 1.52
CA SER A 80 12.70 -21.11 0.79
C SER A 80 13.61 -21.12 -0.45
N TYR A 81 13.57 -20.05 -1.24
CA TYR A 81 14.47 -19.93 -2.41
C TYR A 81 15.96 -19.80 -2.01
N ALA A 82 16.26 -19.06 -0.95
CA ALA A 82 17.63 -18.97 -0.43
C ALA A 82 18.17 -20.34 -0.01
N MET A 83 17.38 -21.14 0.72
CA MET A 83 17.77 -22.51 1.11
C MET A 83 17.92 -23.46 -0.08
N ARG A 84 17.24 -23.19 -1.18
CA ARG A 84 17.38 -23.92 -2.45
C ARG A 84 18.58 -23.45 -3.29
N GLY A 85 19.37 -22.50 -2.78
CA GLY A 85 20.59 -22.02 -3.44
C GLY A 85 20.38 -20.89 -4.44
N TYR A 86 19.31 -20.11 -4.33
CA TYR A 86 19.12 -18.89 -5.12
C TYR A 86 19.65 -17.67 -4.39
N TYR A 87 20.19 -16.72 -5.15
CA TYR A 87 20.49 -15.37 -4.64
C TYR A 87 19.17 -14.59 -4.53
N THR A 88 18.77 -14.26 -3.30
CA THR A 88 17.43 -13.74 -3.00
C THR A 88 17.46 -12.38 -2.29
N PRO A 89 17.90 -11.30 -2.97
CA PRO A 89 17.82 -9.97 -2.38
C PRO A 89 16.35 -9.56 -2.20
N TYR A 90 16.02 -9.05 -1.01
CA TYR A 90 14.70 -8.52 -0.71
C TYR A 90 14.82 -7.12 -0.14
N ILE A 91 14.26 -6.16 -0.85
CA ILE A 91 14.24 -4.75 -0.47
C ILE A 91 12.82 -4.41 -0.05
N PRO A 92 12.56 -4.18 1.24
CA PRO A 92 11.25 -3.73 1.71
C PRO A 92 10.98 -2.31 1.25
N GLY A 93 9.70 -1.95 1.15
CA GLY A 93 9.31 -0.61 0.72
C GLY A 93 8.09 -0.07 1.42
N TRP A 94 7.83 1.22 1.21
CA TRP A 94 6.65 1.94 1.69
C TRP A 94 6.06 2.84 0.63
N ASP A 95 4.72 2.85 0.58
CA ASP A 95 3.93 3.80 -0.19
C ASP A 95 3.54 4.97 0.72
N ASN A 96 4.00 6.18 0.37
CA ASN A 96 4.02 7.32 1.29
C ASN A 96 3.16 8.49 0.82
N HIS A 97 2.46 8.38 -0.30
CA HIS A 97 1.71 9.50 -0.88
C HIS A 97 0.21 9.31 -0.86
N GLY A 98 -0.48 10.42 -1.11
CA GLY A 98 -1.90 10.47 -1.38
C GLY A 98 -2.80 10.42 -0.16
N MET A 99 -4.07 10.24 -0.44
CA MET A 99 -5.18 10.30 0.51
C MET A 99 -5.01 9.44 1.78
N PRO A 100 -4.42 8.22 1.73
CA PRO A 100 -4.22 7.42 2.93
C PRO A 100 -3.38 8.10 4.01
N ILE A 101 -2.40 8.91 3.62
CA ILE A 101 -1.54 9.65 4.53
C ILE A 101 -2.22 10.97 4.95
N GLU A 102 -2.73 11.72 3.98
CA GLU A 102 -3.38 13.01 4.20
C GLU A 102 -4.58 12.91 5.14
N SER A 103 -5.49 11.97 4.87
CA SER A 103 -6.66 11.75 5.72
C SER A 103 -6.30 11.26 7.11
N ALA A 104 -5.26 10.42 7.23
CA ALA A 104 -4.81 9.92 8.51
C ALA A 104 -4.24 11.04 9.38
N ILE A 105 -3.37 11.90 8.85
CA ILE A 105 -2.79 13.01 9.62
C ILE A 105 -3.84 14.05 10.00
N ILE A 106 -4.76 14.40 9.08
CA ILE A 106 -5.85 15.33 9.37
C ILE A 106 -6.69 14.82 10.53
N LYS A 107 -7.06 13.53 10.51
CA LYS A 107 -7.88 12.91 11.55
C LYS A 107 -7.14 12.79 12.89
N GLU A 108 -5.89 12.31 12.88
CA GLU A 108 -5.11 12.07 14.09
C GLU A 108 -4.73 13.39 14.80
N GLN A 109 -4.28 14.38 14.03
CA GLN A 109 -3.80 15.65 14.55
C GLN A 109 -4.85 16.76 14.53
N LYS A 110 -6.05 16.48 14.01
CA LYS A 110 -7.14 17.48 13.84
C LYS A 110 -6.67 18.73 13.09
N LEU A 111 -5.84 18.52 12.06
CA LEU A 111 -5.27 19.62 11.28
C LEU A 111 -6.35 20.29 10.42
N ASN A 112 -6.32 21.62 10.41
CA ASN A 112 -7.05 22.39 9.41
C ASN A 112 -6.13 22.64 8.20
N HIS A 113 -6.02 21.66 7.31
CA HIS A 113 -5.15 21.73 6.12
C HIS A 113 -5.50 22.91 5.19
N LYS A 114 -6.78 23.34 5.18
CA LYS A 114 -7.22 24.52 4.38
C LYS A 114 -6.67 25.85 4.89
N ALA A 115 -6.21 25.90 6.14
CA ALA A 115 -5.58 27.10 6.73
C ALA A 115 -4.05 27.05 6.69
N MET A 116 -3.45 25.99 6.17
CA MET A 116 -2.00 25.82 6.04
C MET A 116 -1.52 26.15 4.63
N SER A 117 -0.22 26.48 4.49
CA SER A 117 0.39 26.48 3.17
C SER A 117 0.53 25.04 2.66
N ILE A 118 0.50 24.86 1.33
CA ILE A 118 0.69 23.54 0.71
C ILE A 118 2.04 22.94 1.11
N ALA A 119 3.08 23.75 1.21
CA ALA A 119 4.42 23.31 1.60
C ALA A 119 4.45 22.78 3.05
N ASP A 120 3.82 23.49 3.98
CA ASP A 120 3.75 23.08 5.39
C ASP A 120 2.93 21.81 5.55
N PHE A 121 1.81 21.68 4.83
CA PHE A 121 1.00 20.48 4.86
C PHE A 121 1.75 19.27 4.30
N ARG A 122 2.46 19.43 3.16
CA ARG A 122 3.30 18.36 2.60
C ARG A 122 4.43 17.95 3.56
N SER A 123 5.08 18.91 4.23
CA SER A 123 6.09 18.61 5.24
C SER A 123 5.50 17.81 6.40
N ALA A 124 4.33 18.22 6.89
CA ALA A 124 3.64 17.49 7.96
C ALA A 124 3.28 16.05 7.54
N CYS A 125 2.82 15.84 6.31
CA CYS A 125 2.54 14.50 5.76
C CYS A 125 3.82 13.66 5.67
N HIS A 126 4.93 14.25 5.22
CA HIS A 126 6.23 13.57 5.16
C HIS A 126 6.69 13.09 6.53
N ASP A 127 6.65 13.96 7.53
CA ASP A 127 7.08 13.62 8.91
C ASP A 127 6.17 12.55 9.53
N TYR A 128 4.87 12.66 9.26
CA TYR A 128 3.88 11.65 9.66
C TYR A 128 4.18 10.29 9.03
N ALA A 129 4.42 10.24 7.73
CA ALA A 129 4.77 9.03 7.01
C ALA A 129 6.07 8.42 7.57
N GLN A 130 7.12 9.22 7.79
CA GLN A 130 8.37 8.73 8.35
C GLN A 130 8.20 8.13 9.74
N LYS A 131 7.41 8.76 10.62
CA LYS A 131 7.07 8.21 11.95
C LYS A 131 6.50 6.79 11.85
N TYR A 132 5.58 6.55 10.90
CA TYR A 132 4.95 5.24 10.76
C TYR A 132 5.84 4.23 10.01
N ILE A 133 6.70 4.67 9.09
CA ILE A 133 7.75 3.81 8.53
C ILE A 133 8.60 3.21 9.65
N ASP A 134 9.09 4.04 10.56
CA ASP A 134 9.98 3.60 11.65
C ASP A 134 9.26 2.61 12.59
N ARG A 135 7.99 2.90 12.92
CA ARG A 135 7.17 2.00 13.75
C ARG A 135 6.88 0.67 13.05
N GLN A 136 6.48 0.70 11.79
CA GLN A 136 6.19 -0.50 11.00
C GLN A 136 7.46 -1.33 10.79
N MET A 137 8.58 -0.69 10.48
CA MET A 137 9.88 -1.35 10.35
C MET A 137 10.26 -2.10 11.62
N ALA A 138 10.14 -1.45 12.77
CA ALA A 138 10.39 -2.09 14.05
C ALA A 138 9.49 -3.32 14.28
N GLY A 139 8.21 -3.22 13.89
CA GLY A 139 7.26 -4.32 13.96
C GLY A 139 7.64 -5.49 13.05
N PHE A 140 7.99 -5.23 11.80
CA PHE A 140 8.42 -6.27 10.84
C PHE A 140 9.74 -6.92 11.25
N LYS A 141 10.69 -6.14 11.74
CA LYS A 141 11.94 -6.67 12.33
C LYS A 141 11.63 -7.56 13.53
N ARG A 142 10.71 -7.15 14.40
CA ARG A 142 10.30 -7.97 15.56
C ARG A 142 9.64 -9.30 15.16
N MET A 143 8.97 -9.35 14.01
CA MET A 143 8.42 -10.59 13.44
C MET A 143 9.51 -11.49 12.83
N GLY A 144 10.74 -11.04 12.71
CA GLY A 144 11.85 -11.78 12.13
C GLY A 144 11.87 -11.78 10.60
N VAL A 145 11.18 -10.86 9.95
CA VAL A 145 11.23 -10.71 8.50
C VAL A 145 12.62 -10.26 8.07
N MET A 146 13.24 -11.01 7.17
CA MET A 146 14.56 -10.70 6.62
C MET A 146 14.48 -9.81 5.38
N GLY A 147 15.40 -8.85 5.27
CA GLY A 147 15.48 -7.94 4.13
C GLY A 147 16.52 -6.84 4.37
N ASP A 148 16.78 -6.04 3.35
CA ASP A 148 17.64 -4.86 3.45
C ASP A 148 16.85 -3.71 4.12
N TRP A 149 16.84 -3.73 5.45
CA TRP A 149 16.17 -2.72 6.25
C TRP A 149 16.96 -1.41 6.36
N GLU A 150 18.21 -1.39 5.91
CA GLU A 150 19.04 -0.19 5.91
C GLU A 150 18.79 0.67 4.68
N HIS A 151 18.44 0.03 3.55
CA HIS A 151 18.21 0.69 2.28
C HIS A 151 16.81 0.38 1.71
N PRO A 152 15.73 0.61 2.48
CA PRO A 152 14.39 0.38 1.98
C PRO A 152 14.05 1.41 0.89
N TYR A 153 13.18 1.04 -0.05
CA TYR A 153 12.64 2.06 -0.94
C TYR A 153 11.43 2.77 -0.31
N LYS A 154 11.35 4.06 -0.53
CA LYS A 154 10.23 4.90 -0.10
C LYS A 154 9.77 5.74 -1.28
N THR A 155 8.48 5.71 -1.59
CA THR A 155 7.96 6.45 -2.74
C THR A 155 8.13 7.96 -2.59
N MET A 156 8.26 8.46 -1.35
CA MET A 156 8.54 9.87 -1.04
C MET A 156 10.01 10.29 -1.20
N ASN A 157 10.91 9.37 -1.55
CA ASN A 157 12.30 9.75 -1.79
C ASN A 157 12.41 10.52 -3.11
N PRO A 158 13.14 11.66 -3.16
CA PRO A 158 13.27 12.45 -4.38
C PRO A 158 13.80 11.67 -5.58
N SER A 159 14.67 10.68 -5.35
CA SER A 159 15.17 9.80 -6.42
C SER A 159 14.08 8.89 -6.98
N PHE A 160 13.15 8.43 -6.15
CA PHE A 160 12.02 7.61 -6.58
C PHE A 160 11.04 8.45 -7.40
N GLU A 161 10.65 9.61 -6.90
CA GLU A 161 9.78 10.57 -7.60
C GLU A 161 10.38 10.99 -8.96
N ALA A 162 11.70 11.19 -9.02
CA ALA A 162 12.38 11.54 -10.28
C ALA A 162 12.27 10.42 -11.33
N GLU A 163 12.40 9.15 -10.95
CA GLU A 163 12.21 8.02 -11.88
C GLU A 163 10.74 7.87 -12.30
N GLU A 164 9.77 8.13 -11.43
CA GLU A 164 8.35 8.15 -11.81
C GLU A 164 8.07 9.21 -12.87
N VAL A 165 8.55 10.45 -12.67
CA VAL A 165 8.41 11.55 -13.64
C VAL A 165 9.08 11.19 -14.99
N LYS A 166 10.24 10.55 -14.94
CA LYS A 166 10.96 10.12 -16.14
C LYS A 166 10.18 9.05 -16.92
N VAL A 167 9.66 8.03 -16.23
CA VAL A 167 8.82 6.98 -16.87
C VAL A 167 7.56 7.61 -17.45
N PHE A 168 6.89 8.50 -16.72
CA PHE A 168 5.73 9.24 -17.24
C PHE A 168 6.07 10.02 -18.53
N GLY A 169 7.22 10.71 -18.54
CA GLY A 169 7.71 11.44 -19.71
C GLY A 169 7.98 10.52 -20.93
N GLU A 170 8.54 9.34 -20.70
CA GLU A 170 8.75 8.36 -21.78
C GLU A 170 7.43 7.79 -22.33
N MET A 171 6.44 7.55 -21.46
CA MET A 171 5.11 7.12 -21.88
C MET A 171 4.40 8.20 -22.70
N TYR A 172 4.53 9.47 -22.29
CA TYR A 172 4.00 10.61 -23.05
C TYR A 172 4.64 10.71 -24.44
N LYS A 173 5.96 10.62 -24.54
CA LYS A 173 6.69 10.65 -25.83
C LYS A 173 6.25 9.52 -26.77
N LYS A 174 5.89 8.36 -26.24
CA LYS A 174 5.37 7.22 -27.00
C LYS A 174 3.89 7.35 -27.36
N GLY A 175 3.21 8.42 -26.96
CA GLY A 175 1.79 8.66 -27.24
C GLY A 175 0.81 7.84 -26.42
N TYR A 176 1.27 7.19 -25.34
CA TYR A 176 0.39 6.42 -24.44
C TYR A 176 -0.43 7.29 -23.50
N ILE A 177 0.04 8.50 -23.25
CA ILE A 177 -0.60 9.47 -22.35
C ILE A 177 -1.04 10.68 -23.16
N TYR A 178 -2.30 11.07 -23.00
CA TYR A 178 -2.87 12.26 -23.60
C TYR A 178 -3.85 12.92 -22.64
N LYS A 179 -4.08 14.23 -22.81
CA LYS A 179 -5.08 14.97 -22.04
C LYS A 179 -6.46 14.76 -22.67
N GLY A 180 -7.42 14.30 -21.90
CA GLY A 180 -8.80 14.09 -22.32
C GLY A 180 -9.78 14.43 -21.23
N LEU A 181 -11.06 14.54 -21.59
CA LEU A 181 -12.17 14.69 -20.65
C LEU A 181 -12.83 13.34 -20.46
N LYS A 182 -12.99 12.92 -19.23
CA LYS A 182 -13.68 11.68 -18.83
C LYS A 182 -14.46 11.94 -17.56
N PRO A 183 -15.73 11.47 -17.45
CA PRO A 183 -16.44 11.44 -16.18
C PRO A 183 -15.65 10.60 -15.17
N VAL A 184 -15.49 11.12 -13.97
CA VAL A 184 -14.77 10.42 -12.87
C VAL A 184 -15.63 10.49 -11.62
N TYR A 185 -15.48 9.50 -10.74
CA TYR A 185 -16.05 9.58 -9.41
C TYR A 185 -15.32 10.65 -8.61
N TRP A 186 -16.08 11.44 -7.88
CA TRP A 186 -15.57 12.58 -7.12
C TRP A 186 -16.11 12.55 -5.70
N CYS A 187 -15.21 12.57 -4.71
CA CYS A 187 -15.58 12.77 -3.32
C CYS A 187 -15.66 14.26 -3.02
N TYR A 188 -16.85 14.76 -2.75
CA TYR A 188 -17.06 16.18 -2.43
C TYR A 188 -16.56 16.54 -1.02
N HIS A 189 -16.42 15.56 -0.14
CA HIS A 189 -15.90 15.75 1.22
C HIS A 189 -14.38 15.92 1.22
N ASP A 190 -13.68 15.04 0.51
CA ASP A 190 -12.23 15.05 0.41
C ASP A 190 -11.72 15.89 -0.76
N GLU A 191 -12.65 16.40 -1.61
CA GLU A 191 -12.35 17.25 -2.77
C GLU A 191 -11.36 16.61 -3.74
N THR A 192 -11.52 15.31 -4.00
CA THR A 192 -10.63 14.53 -4.86
C THR A 192 -11.37 13.56 -5.76
N ALA A 193 -10.76 13.20 -6.89
CA ALA A 193 -11.20 12.08 -7.72
C ALA A 193 -10.90 10.76 -7.02
N LEU A 194 -11.78 9.77 -7.21
CA LEU A 194 -11.62 8.43 -6.64
C LEU A 194 -11.26 7.43 -7.74
N ALA A 195 -10.36 6.52 -7.43
CA ALA A 195 -10.17 5.30 -8.21
C ALA A 195 -11.34 4.33 -7.97
N GLU A 196 -11.62 3.44 -8.93
CA GLU A 196 -12.74 2.49 -8.81
C GLU A 196 -12.64 1.60 -7.56
N ALA A 197 -11.43 1.25 -7.15
CA ALA A 197 -11.18 0.45 -5.94
C ALA A 197 -11.42 1.21 -4.62
N GLU A 198 -11.54 2.52 -4.66
CA GLU A 198 -11.77 3.38 -3.48
C GLU A 198 -13.25 3.70 -3.28
N ILE A 199 -14.13 3.22 -4.19
CA ILE A 199 -15.55 3.52 -4.16
C ILE A 199 -16.24 2.51 -3.25
N GLU A 200 -16.95 3.02 -2.24
CA GLU A 200 -17.84 2.24 -1.40
C GLU A 200 -19.29 2.58 -1.75
N TYR A 201 -20.09 1.55 -2.00
CA TYR A 201 -21.51 1.70 -2.33
C TYR A 201 -22.34 1.49 -1.08
N GLN A 202 -23.28 2.42 -0.85
CA GLN A 202 -24.29 2.31 0.22
C GLN A 202 -25.62 2.89 -0.25
N ASP A 203 -26.69 2.52 0.41
CA ASP A 203 -27.99 3.13 0.18
C ASP A 203 -28.00 4.55 0.77
N ASP A 204 -28.13 5.54 -0.10
CA ASP A 204 -28.16 6.95 0.27
C ASP A 204 -29.43 7.61 -0.30
N PRO A 205 -30.28 8.22 0.53
CA PRO A 205 -31.46 8.93 0.04
C PRO A 205 -31.03 10.17 -0.74
N CYS A 206 -31.34 10.19 -2.04
CA CYS A 206 -31.06 11.32 -2.90
C CYS A 206 -32.34 11.85 -3.56
N THR A 207 -32.33 13.15 -3.89
CA THR A 207 -33.42 13.77 -4.62
C THR A 207 -33.19 13.64 -6.11
N THR A 208 -34.06 12.90 -6.79
CA THR A 208 -34.06 12.80 -8.25
C THR A 208 -34.82 13.96 -8.87
N VAL A 209 -34.21 14.62 -9.84
CA VAL A 209 -34.86 15.70 -10.58
C VAL A 209 -34.93 15.37 -12.07
N TYR A 210 -36.05 15.72 -12.69
CA TYR A 210 -36.24 15.63 -14.12
C TYR A 210 -36.16 17.01 -14.71
N VAL A 211 -35.17 17.26 -15.56
CA VAL A 211 -34.98 18.57 -16.20
C VAL A 211 -35.40 18.46 -17.66
N LYS A 212 -36.29 19.33 -18.10
CA LYS A 212 -36.74 19.41 -19.47
C LYS A 212 -36.09 20.57 -20.17
N PHE A 213 -35.36 20.26 -21.24
CA PHE A 213 -34.73 21.27 -22.09
C PHE A 213 -35.52 21.37 -23.39
N PRO A 214 -36.19 22.51 -23.69
CA PRO A 214 -36.81 22.72 -24.96
C PRO A 214 -35.77 22.80 -26.08
N MET A 215 -36.10 22.25 -27.23
CA MET A 215 -35.29 22.36 -28.41
C MET A 215 -35.46 23.72 -29.07
N ASN A 216 -34.41 24.54 -29.12
CA ASN A 216 -34.47 25.87 -29.74
C ASN A 216 -34.23 25.81 -31.25
N ASP A 217 -33.35 24.94 -31.70
CA ASP A 217 -32.95 24.75 -33.09
C ASP A 217 -32.69 23.28 -33.39
N ASP A 218 -33.24 22.81 -34.53
CA ASP A 218 -33.03 21.45 -35.01
C ASP A 218 -32.13 21.34 -36.23
N LEU A 219 -31.48 22.44 -36.60
CA LEU A 219 -30.65 22.58 -37.80
C LEU A 219 -31.36 22.08 -39.08
N GLY A 220 -32.69 22.23 -39.14
CA GLY A 220 -33.55 21.81 -40.27
C GLY A 220 -33.76 20.29 -40.40
N LYS A 221 -33.30 19.48 -39.44
CA LYS A 221 -33.38 18.02 -39.52
C LYS A 221 -34.70 17.43 -39.04
N LEU A 222 -35.43 18.11 -38.17
CA LEU A 222 -36.64 17.63 -37.52
C LEU A 222 -37.88 18.48 -37.87
N GLY A 223 -37.82 19.20 -38.97
CA GLY A 223 -38.92 20.12 -39.41
C GLY A 223 -40.27 19.46 -39.63
N HIS A 224 -40.36 18.14 -39.68
CA HIS A 224 -41.58 17.34 -39.80
C HIS A 224 -42.20 17.03 -38.44
N LEU A 225 -41.58 17.37 -37.32
CA LEU A 225 -42.06 17.12 -35.98
C LEU A 225 -42.56 18.40 -35.31
N ASP A 226 -43.52 18.25 -34.42
CA ASP A 226 -44.04 19.35 -33.60
C ASP A 226 -42.99 19.72 -32.54
N LYS A 227 -42.29 20.83 -32.75
CA LYS A 227 -41.20 21.32 -31.89
C LYS A 227 -41.65 21.61 -30.45
N SER A 228 -42.92 21.90 -30.23
CA SER A 228 -43.44 22.11 -28.88
C SER A 228 -43.45 20.83 -28.02
N LYS A 229 -43.35 19.68 -28.67
CA LYS A 229 -43.30 18.34 -28.03
C LYS A 229 -41.93 17.74 -27.99
N LEU A 230 -40.94 18.39 -28.57
CA LEU A 230 -39.56 17.93 -28.61
C LEU A 230 -38.76 18.54 -27.47
N PHE A 231 -38.21 17.70 -26.60
CA PHE A 231 -37.38 18.11 -25.51
C PHE A 231 -36.35 17.00 -25.16
N LEU A 232 -35.19 17.39 -24.67
CA LEU A 232 -34.25 16.49 -24.05
C LEU A 232 -34.57 16.44 -22.56
N SER A 233 -34.71 15.26 -22.01
CA SER A 233 -34.84 15.05 -20.57
C SER A 233 -33.58 14.43 -20.02
N LEU A 234 -33.02 15.04 -18.99
CA LEU A 234 -31.92 14.48 -18.20
C LEU A 234 -32.49 14.12 -16.81
N ILE A 235 -32.21 12.89 -16.40
CA ILE A 235 -32.38 12.47 -15.00
C ILE A 235 -31.09 12.79 -14.35
N HIS A 236 -31.12 13.66 -13.37
CA HIS A 236 -29.96 13.97 -12.58
C HIS A 236 -30.06 13.26 -11.23
N ILE A 237 -29.03 12.57 -10.89
CA ILE A 237 -28.91 11.88 -9.61
C ILE A 237 -28.06 12.73 -8.70
#